data_1182aa9069d12a9d6a1efbc0e11e677c
#
_entry.id   1182aa9069d12a9d6a1efbc0e11e677c
#
_cell.length_a   1.000
_cell.length_b   1.000
_cell.length_c   1.000
_cell.angle_alpha   90.00
_cell.angle_beta   90.00
_cell.angle_gamma   90.00
#
_symmetry.space_group_name_H-M   'P 1'
#
loop_
_entity.id
_entity.type
_entity.pdbx_description
1 polymer ?
#
loop_
_entity_poly.entity_id
_entity_poly.type
_entity_poly.pdbx_seq_one_letter_code
_entity_poly.pdbx_strand_id
1 'polypeptide(L)'
;MLNTMVIVKMNNCTYDEWKKVFDERSESDAEFMRDAIVGKVDNNTAMVSCDVFDPEKMQSMFEDPEMKKIEEDMGLVHEVYQLQPMQG
;
A
#
# COMPACT_ATOMS: atom_id res chain seq x y z
N MET A 1 3.51 -4.58 15.61
CA MET A 1 4.83 -4.81 15.00
C MET A 1 4.69 -4.81 13.49
N LEU A 2 5.53 -4.06 12.79
CA LEU A 2 5.47 -4.00 11.33
C LEU A 2 5.83 -5.36 10.74
N ASN A 3 4.95 -5.93 9.94
CA ASN A 3 5.14 -7.25 9.35
C ASN A 3 5.04 -7.27 7.82
N THR A 4 4.71 -6.14 7.21
CA THR A 4 4.50 -6.07 5.77
C THR A 4 5.06 -4.77 5.22
N MET A 5 5.66 -4.87 4.03
CA MET A 5 6.10 -3.71 3.26
C MET A 5 5.53 -3.81 1.87
N VAL A 6 4.97 -2.70 1.38
CA VAL A 6 4.45 -2.61 0.03
C VAL A 6 5.23 -1.54 -0.72
N ILE A 7 5.76 -1.88 -1.87
CA ILE A 7 6.37 -0.91 -2.77
C ILE A 7 5.35 -0.59 -3.85
N VAL A 8 5.03 0.69 -4.00
CA VAL A 8 4.04 1.16 -4.97
C VAL A 8 4.76 1.93 -6.06
N LYS A 9 4.70 1.42 -7.28
CA LYS A 9 5.24 2.09 -8.46
C LYS A 9 4.10 2.74 -9.23
N MET A 10 4.31 3.98 -9.66
CA MET A 10 3.26 4.82 -10.27
C MET A 10 3.65 5.18 -11.70
N ASN A 11 2.93 4.61 -12.67
CA ASN A 11 3.23 4.85 -14.08
C ASN A 11 2.46 6.03 -14.68
N ASN A 12 1.30 6.38 -14.09
CA ASN A 12 0.43 7.44 -14.60
C ASN A 12 0.10 8.52 -13.55
N CYS A 13 0.83 8.58 -12.45
CA CYS A 13 0.61 9.61 -11.44
C CYS A 13 1.89 9.91 -10.69
N THR A 14 1.86 10.96 -9.89
CA THR A 14 2.96 11.33 -9.00
C THR A 14 2.70 10.82 -7.59
N TYR A 15 3.76 10.84 -6.78
CA TYR A 15 3.65 10.49 -5.36
C TYR A 15 2.58 11.34 -4.65
N ASP A 16 2.55 12.63 -4.90
CA ASP A 16 1.58 13.52 -4.24
C ASP A 16 0.14 13.15 -4.57
N GLU A 17 -0.13 12.81 -5.83
CA GLU A 17 -1.44 12.36 -6.26
C GLU A 17 -1.83 11.03 -5.63
N TRP A 18 -0.91 10.09 -5.61
CA TRP A 18 -1.12 8.78 -4.98
C TRP A 18 -1.34 8.91 -3.47
N LYS A 19 -0.53 9.72 -2.80
CA LYS A 19 -0.61 9.92 -1.35
C LYS A 19 -1.98 10.46 -0.93
N LYS A 20 -2.53 11.34 -1.74
CA LYS A 20 -3.86 11.88 -1.51
C LYS A 20 -4.92 10.78 -1.53
N VAL A 21 -4.87 9.90 -2.52
CA VAL A 21 -5.79 8.75 -2.63
C VAL A 21 -5.56 7.79 -1.47
N PHE A 22 -4.31 7.52 -1.12
CA PHE A 22 -3.98 6.68 0.02
C PHE A 22 -4.59 7.21 1.32
N ASP A 23 -4.48 8.51 1.56
CA ASP A 23 -5.03 9.13 2.77
C ASP A 23 -6.56 9.07 2.78
N GLU A 24 -7.20 9.24 1.62
CA GLU A 24 -8.66 9.14 1.50
C GLU A 24 -9.17 7.72 1.80
N ARG A 25 -8.35 6.71 1.56
CA ARG A 25 -8.70 5.30 1.80
C ARG A 25 -8.25 4.80 3.18
N SER A 26 -7.66 5.64 3.99
CA SER A 26 -7.07 5.21 5.26
C SER A 26 -8.06 4.55 6.22
N GLU A 27 -9.32 4.99 6.24
CA GLU A 27 -10.34 4.37 7.09
C GLU A 27 -10.66 2.93 6.64
N SER A 28 -10.76 2.71 5.33
CA SER A 28 -10.98 1.36 4.79
C SER A 28 -9.78 0.46 5.06
N ASP A 29 -8.57 1.00 4.91
CA ASP A 29 -7.34 0.26 5.13
C ASP A 29 -7.17 -0.14 6.60
N ALA A 30 -7.71 0.64 7.53
CA ALA A 30 -7.66 0.35 8.96
C ALA A 30 -8.39 -0.95 9.33
N GLU A 31 -9.20 -1.49 8.43
CA GLU A 31 -9.88 -2.78 8.65
C GLU A 31 -8.94 -3.97 8.58
N PHE A 32 -7.77 -3.82 7.96
CA PHE A 32 -6.81 -4.94 7.82
C PHE A 32 -5.39 -4.60 8.23
N MET A 33 -5.05 -3.32 8.40
CA MET A 33 -3.70 -2.91 8.78
C MET A 33 -3.71 -1.75 9.76
N ARG A 34 -2.59 -1.59 10.47
CA ARG A 34 -2.37 -0.48 11.40
C ARG A 34 -0.91 -0.06 11.38
N ASP A 35 -0.62 1.07 12.02
CA ASP A 35 0.74 1.60 12.20
C ASP A 35 1.46 1.81 10.85
N ALA A 36 0.72 2.21 9.82
CA ALA A 36 1.28 2.42 8.50
C ALA A 36 2.26 3.59 8.49
N ILE A 37 3.45 3.34 7.95
CA ILE A 37 4.49 4.34 7.74
C ILE A 37 4.72 4.45 6.24
N VAL A 38 4.54 5.66 5.71
CA VAL A 38 4.69 5.92 4.28
C VAL A 38 5.99 6.67 4.03
N GLY A 39 6.80 6.15 3.12
CA GLY A 39 8.03 6.78 2.69
C GLY A 39 7.98 7.10 1.20
N LYS A 40 8.44 8.28 0.84
CA LYS A 40 8.62 8.66 -0.57
C LYS A 40 9.99 8.20 -1.02
N VAL A 41 10.03 7.34 -2.04
CA VAL A 41 11.29 6.90 -2.65
C VAL A 41 11.70 7.90 -3.73
N ASP A 42 10.76 8.23 -4.62
CA ASP A 42 10.90 9.27 -5.64
C ASP A 42 9.50 9.75 -6.05
N ASN A 43 9.40 10.59 -7.08
CA ASN A 43 8.12 11.14 -7.52
C ASN A 43 7.12 10.08 -8.02
N ASN A 44 7.59 8.88 -8.31
CA ASN A 44 6.79 7.81 -8.89
C ASN A 44 6.87 6.51 -8.11
N THR A 45 7.43 6.54 -6.89
CA THR A 45 7.59 5.34 -6.07
C THR A 45 7.40 5.67 -4.61
N ALA A 46 6.55 4.89 -3.95
CA ALA A 46 6.32 5.00 -2.51
C ALA A 46 6.59 3.66 -1.83
N MET A 47 6.83 3.71 -0.54
CA MET A 47 7.05 2.56 0.30
C MET A 47 6.11 2.66 1.49
N VAL A 48 5.34 1.61 1.76
CA VAL A 48 4.44 1.56 2.90
C VAL A 48 4.83 0.38 3.78
N SER A 49 5.18 0.66 5.03
CA SER A 49 5.41 -0.38 6.03
C SER A 49 4.25 -0.36 6.99
N CYS A 50 3.68 -1.53 7.28
CA CYS A 50 2.50 -1.60 8.14
C CYS A 50 2.43 -2.93 8.88
N ASP A 51 1.54 -2.97 9.86
CA ASP A 51 1.18 -4.18 10.58
C ASP A 51 -0.15 -4.68 10.02
N VAL A 52 -0.10 -5.72 9.22
CA VAL A 52 -1.30 -6.35 8.66
C VAL A 52 -1.77 -7.41 9.63
N PHE A 53 -2.94 -7.20 10.20
CA PHE A 53 -3.55 -8.14 11.14
C PHE A 53 -4.66 -8.99 10.51
N ASP A 54 -5.08 -8.66 9.29
CA ASP A 54 -6.07 -9.44 8.53
C ASP A 54 -5.63 -9.55 7.06
N PRO A 55 -4.74 -10.51 6.75
CA PRO A 55 -4.23 -10.69 5.38
C PRO A 55 -5.33 -11.01 4.36
N GLU A 56 -6.39 -11.69 4.77
CA GLU A 56 -7.47 -12.04 3.87
C GLU A 56 -8.22 -10.79 3.39
N LYS A 57 -8.47 -9.84 4.30
CA LYS A 57 -9.09 -8.57 3.93
C LYS A 57 -8.19 -7.73 3.04
N MET A 58 -6.89 -7.76 3.28
CA MET A 58 -5.93 -7.09 2.42
C MET A 58 -5.98 -7.64 1.00
N GLN A 59 -5.99 -8.97 0.86
CA GLN A 59 -6.13 -9.61 -0.44
C GLN A 59 -7.45 -9.26 -1.11
N SER A 60 -8.54 -9.25 -0.36
CA SER A 60 -9.86 -8.85 -0.88
C SER A 60 -9.86 -7.41 -1.38
N MET A 61 -9.14 -6.53 -0.70
CA MET A 61 -9.01 -5.13 -1.13
C MET A 61 -8.33 -5.04 -2.50
N PHE A 62 -7.24 -5.80 -2.72
CA PHE A 62 -6.56 -5.81 -4.01
C PHE A 62 -7.40 -6.44 -5.13
N GLU A 63 -8.35 -7.31 -4.78
CA GLU A 63 -9.27 -7.93 -5.74
C GLU A 63 -10.53 -7.10 -6.00
N ASP A 64 -10.77 -6.06 -5.20
CA ASP A 64 -11.92 -5.19 -5.33
C ASP A 64 -11.88 -4.46 -6.67
N PRO A 65 -13.01 -4.46 -7.44
CA PRO A 65 -13.06 -3.77 -8.74
C PRO A 65 -12.73 -2.28 -8.66
N GLU A 66 -13.12 -1.62 -7.57
CA GLU A 66 -12.81 -0.21 -7.35
C GLU A 66 -11.29 0.01 -7.23
N MET A 67 -10.61 -0.87 -6.48
CA MET A 67 -9.16 -0.80 -6.33
C MET A 67 -8.45 -1.09 -7.65
N LYS A 68 -8.94 -2.08 -8.40
CA LYS A 68 -8.38 -2.40 -9.72
C LYS A 68 -8.52 -1.23 -10.69
N LYS A 69 -9.62 -0.49 -10.62
CA LYS A 69 -9.81 0.70 -11.43
C LYS A 69 -8.81 1.80 -11.05
N ILE A 70 -8.60 2.01 -9.75
CA ILE A 70 -7.60 2.96 -9.26
C ILE A 70 -6.21 2.57 -9.75
N GLU A 71 -5.84 1.30 -9.64
CA GLU A 71 -4.55 0.79 -10.13
C GLU A 71 -4.38 1.05 -11.63
N GLU A 72 -5.42 0.81 -12.40
CA GLU A 72 -5.39 1.02 -13.85
C GLU A 72 -5.28 2.51 -14.20
N ASP A 73 -6.11 3.35 -13.58
CA ASP A 73 -6.14 4.79 -13.86
C ASP A 73 -4.84 5.48 -13.47
N MET A 74 -4.25 5.09 -12.35
CA MET A 74 -3.03 5.68 -11.83
C MET A 74 -1.77 4.94 -12.26
N GLY A 75 -1.92 3.80 -12.91
CA GLY A 75 -0.80 2.97 -13.34
C GLY A 75 -0.02 2.39 -12.17
N LEU A 76 -0.71 1.93 -11.13
CA LEU A 76 -0.07 1.42 -9.93
C LEU A 76 0.37 -0.02 -10.08
N VAL A 77 1.59 -0.32 -9.64
CA VAL A 77 2.11 -1.67 -9.49
C VAL A 77 2.51 -1.85 -8.03
N HIS A 78 1.90 -2.83 -7.38
CA HIS A 78 2.17 -3.13 -5.98
C HIS A 78 3.07 -4.35 -5.85
N GLU A 79 4.16 -4.20 -5.10
CA GLU A 79 5.02 -5.32 -4.71
C GLU A 79 4.90 -5.48 -3.20
N VAL A 80 4.39 -6.62 -2.76
CA VAL A 80 4.14 -6.89 -1.33
C VAL A 80 5.20 -7.82 -0.78
N TYR A 81 5.84 -7.42 0.29
CA TYR A 81 6.88 -8.19 0.97
C TYR A 81 6.50 -8.44 2.41
N GLN A 82 6.77 -9.65 2.87
CA GLN A 82 6.60 -10.01 4.26
C GLN A 82 7.89 -9.73 5.00
N LEU A 83 7.80 -8.96 6.09
CA LEU A 83 8.94 -8.60 6.90
C LEU A 83 9.16 -9.65 7.98
N GLN A 84 10.41 -10.04 8.20
CA GLN A 84 10.78 -10.97 9.25
C GLN A 84 11.80 -10.31 10.18
N PRO A 85 11.72 -10.57 11.49
CA PRO A 85 12.72 -10.05 12.41
C PRO A 85 14.11 -10.59 12.03
N MET A 86 15.11 -9.70 12.10
CA MET A 86 16.47 -10.08 11.86
C MET A 86 16.98 -10.88 13.06
N GLN A 87 17.43 -12.10 12.84
CA GLN A 87 17.99 -12.94 13.87
C GLN A 87 19.50 -12.77 13.86
N GLY A 88 20.00 -12.16 14.92
CA GLY A 88 21.42 -11.93 15.08
C GLY A 88 22.14 -13.08 15.71
#